data_7665c5a6b8679f74b6caa10a8b617333
#
_entry.id   7665c5a6b8679f74b6caa10a8b617333
#
_cell.length_a   1.000
_cell.length_b   1.000
_cell.length_c   1.000
_cell.angle_alpha   90.00
_cell.angle_beta   90.00
_cell.angle_gamma   90.00
#
_symmetry.space_group_name_H-M   'P 1'
#
loop_
_entity.id
_entity.type
_entity.pdbx_description
1 polymer ?
#
loop_
_entity_poly.entity_id
_entity_poly.type
_entity_poly.pdbx_seq_one_letter_code
_entity_poly.pdbx_strand_id
1 'polypeptide(L)'
;MYKRQILCEGKEHFRLLSEQTASATIVEKLERHIIADDVEIEKLSVGAGLTLIGEGVQAVLNELKLGLPTVDHFVESAELRIWNGRRSQELNVELWSQSESVIEELKERLIGLGVCFVKEREVQLTRIAAGIVSVPSEIGPNDLPGEGGLVGDAVSLTKGCYLGQEVVARMHNLGRPQRGLFRIYGTGEVPVCPVALYNDASKQIGELRTVVVAENSWQGVALLKVRHALVGDYLHCSAGTVKIDSLFTAIEAAGN
;
A
#
# COMPACT_ATOMS: atom_id res chain seq x y z
N MET A 1 11.13 -0.26 -1.91
CA MET A 1 10.73 -1.40 -1.07
C MET A 1 9.62 -0.93 -0.13
N TYR A 2 8.41 -0.76 -0.65
CA TYR A 2 7.32 -0.07 0.03
C TYR A 2 6.21 -1.06 0.36
N LYS A 3 5.50 -0.82 1.48
CA LYS A 3 4.43 -1.68 2.01
C LYS A 3 4.85 -3.13 2.25
N ARG A 4 5.80 -3.27 3.10
CA ARG A 4 6.14 -4.53 3.75
C ARG A 4 6.07 -4.30 5.24
N GLN A 5 5.53 -5.26 5.93
CA GLN A 5 5.61 -5.26 7.38
C GLN A 5 6.94 -5.91 7.78
N ILE A 6 7.66 -5.22 8.62
CA ILE A 6 8.86 -5.77 9.26
C ILE A 6 8.52 -5.93 10.72
N LEU A 7 8.49 -7.18 11.17
CA LEU A 7 8.28 -7.52 12.57
C LEU A 7 9.64 -7.81 13.20
N CYS A 8 9.98 -7.09 14.25
CA CYS A 8 11.17 -7.34 15.04
C CYS A 8 10.85 -8.43 16.07
N GLU A 9 11.32 -9.64 15.83
CA GLU A 9 11.12 -10.78 16.73
C GLU A 9 12.36 -10.91 17.64
N GLY A 10 12.36 -10.21 18.77
CA GLY A 10 13.51 -10.14 19.67
C GLY A 10 14.56 -9.11 19.23
N LYS A 11 15.83 -9.33 19.56
CA LYS A 11 16.92 -8.39 19.26
C LYS A 11 17.65 -8.66 17.94
N GLU A 12 17.55 -9.87 17.42
CA GLU A 12 18.39 -10.38 16.34
C GLU A 12 17.59 -10.91 15.14
N HIS A 13 16.28 -11.07 15.27
CA HIS A 13 15.44 -11.62 14.22
C HIS A 13 14.45 -10.60 13.68
N PHE A 14 14.36 -10.54 12.35
CA PHE A 14 13.40 -9.70 11.64
C PHE A 14 12.60 -10.57 10.67
N ARG A 15 11.28 -10.51 10.78
CA ARG A 15 10.40 -11.14 9.80
C ARG A 15 9.89 -10.08 8.83
N LEU A 16 10.07 -10.34 7.55
CA LEU A 16 9.63 -9.46 6.48
C LEU A 16 8.44 -10.10 5.76
N LEU A 17 7.28 -9.45 5.82
CA LEU A 17 6.05 -9.87 5.17
C LEU A 17 5.80 -9.02 3.93
N SER A 18 5.39 -9.64 2.83
CA SER A 18 5.04 -8.96 1.59
C SER A 18 3.89 -9.67 0.89
N GLU A 19 2.85 -8.93 0.55
CA GLU A 19 1.66 -9.45 -0.11
C GLU A 19 1.81 -9.53 -1.63
N GLN A 20 2.51 -8.58 -2.24
CA GLN A 20 2.54 -8.40 -3.70
C GLN A 20 3.90 -8.67 -4.34
N THR A 21 4.94 -8.87 -3.55
CA THR A 21 6.28 -9.11 -4.08
C THR A 21 6.74 -10.51 -3.66
N ALA A 22 7.11 -11.32 -4.65
CA ALA A 22 7.63 -12.66 -4.38
C ALA A 22 8.86 -12.62 -3.47
N SER A 23 8.94 -13.54 -2.52
CA SER A 23 10.04 -13.64 -1.57
C SER A 23 11.40 -13.75 -2.28
N ALA A 24 11.49 -14.48 -3.38
CA ALA A 24 12.73 -14.61 -4.18
C ALA A 24 13.25 -13.23 -4.65
N THR A 25 12.37 -12.36 -5.14
CA THR A 25 12.76 -11.01 -5.58
C THR A 25 13.26 -10.14 -4.41
N ILE A 26 12.70 -10.37 -3.22
CA ILE A 26 13.13 -9.64 -2.01
C ILE A 26 14.51 -10.12 -1.57
N VAL A 27 14.68 -11.44 -1.49
CA VAL A 27 15.95 -12.08 -1.12
C VAL A 27 17.06 -11.61 -2.06
N GLU A 28 16.88 -11.79 -3.38
CA GLU A 28 17.85 -11.36 -4.38
C GLU A 28 18.28 -9.90 -4.21
N LYS A 29 17.33 -9.00 -3.90
CA LYS A 29 17.66 -7.58 -3.71
C LYS A 29 18.38 -7.31 -2.40
N LEU A 30 18.10 -8.03 -1.34
CA LEU A 30 18.76 -7.84 -0.05
C LEU A 30 20.17 -8.43 -0.07
N GLU A 31 20.34 -9.64 -0.60
CA GLU A 31 21.63 -10.33 -0.70
C GLU A 31 22.69 -9.51 -1.46
N ARG A 32 22.28 -8.73 -2.47
CA ARG A 32 23.20 -7.82 -3.19
C ARG A 32 23.85 -6.76 -2.31
N HIS A 33 23.29 -6.50 -1.13
CA HIS A 33 23.79 -5.47 -0.21
C HIS A 33 24.40 -6.05 1.06
N ILE A 34 24.36 -7.36 1.25
CA ILE A 34 25.02 -8.07 2.35
C ILE A 34 26.42 -8.44 1.85
N ILE A 35 27.44 -7.70 2.28
CA ILE A 35 28.83 -7.90 1.81
C ILE A 35 29.71 -8.47 2.93
N ALA A 36 29.61 -7.91 4.12
CA ALA A 36 30.44 -8.26 5.26
C ALA A 36 29.64 -8.37 6.57
N ASP A 37 28.35 -8.21 6.49
CA ASP A 37 27.46 -8.32 7.63
C ASP A 37 27.14 -9.81 7.91
N ASP A 38 27.14 -10.19 9.18
CA ASP A 38 26.73 -11.54 9.65
C ASP A 38 25.18 -11.61 9.65
N VAL A 39 24.60 -11.72 8.47
CA VAL A 39 23.16 -11.76 8.25
C VAL A 39 22.79 -12.92 7.35
N GLU A 40 21.94 -13.79 7.84
CA GLU A 40 21.32 -14.86 7.05
C GLU A 40 19.88 -14.50 6.67
N ILE A 41 19.48 -14.82 5.43
CA ILE A 41 18.12 -14.64 4.96
C ILE A 41 17.49 -16.01 4.75
N GLU A 42 16.54 -16.35 5.60
CA GLU A 42 15.74 -17.56 5.46
C GLU A 42 14.44 -17.27 4.73
N LYS A 43 14.13 -18.10 3.73
CA LYS A 43 12.86 -18.06 3.01
C LYS A 43 11.86 -18.98 3.71
N LEU A 44 10.93 -18.41 4.44
CA LEU A 44 9.85 -19.15 5.07
C LEU A 44 8.77 -19.56 4.05
N SER A 45 7.99 -20.58 4.41
CA SER A 45 6.77 -20.95 3.68
C SER A 45 5.77 -19.79 3.65
N VAL A 46 4.92 -19.79 2.64
CA VAL A 46 3.85 -18.79 2.52
C VAL A 46 2.85 -19.02 3.66
N GLY A 47 2.60 -17.99 4.45
CA GLY A 47 1.55 -17.98 5.45
C GLY A 47 0.23 -17.50 4.89
N ALA A 48 -0.81 -17.53 5.72
CA ALA A 48 -2.13 -16.99 5.42
C ALA A 48 -2.48 -15.83 6.36
N GLY A 49 -3.40 -14.98 5.94
CA GLY A 49 -3.82 -13.85 6.76
C GLY A 49 -5.24 -13.36 6.46
N LEU A 50 -5.76 -12.62 7.41
CA LEU A 50 -7.04 -11.92 7.33
C LEU A 50 -6.84 -10.46 7.70
N THR A 51 -7.63 -9.61 7.09
CA THR A 51 -7.72 -8.19 7.45
C THR A 51 -9.09 -7.93 8.05
N LEU A 52 -9.13 -7.35 9.24
CA LEU A 52 -10.36 -6.82 9.85
C LEU A 52 -10.38 -5.30 9.66
N ILE A 53 -11.52 -4.76 9.21
CA ILE A 53 -11.72 -3.32 8.99
C ILE A 53 -13.06 -2.91 9.59
N GLY A 54 -13.09 -1.79 10.29
CA GLY A 54 -14.30 -1.14 10.76
C GLY A 54 -14.35 -0.92 12.27
N GLU A 55 -15.38 -0.22 12.71
CA GLU A 55 -15.57 0.17 14.11
C GLU A 55 -15.71 -1.02 15.06
N GLY A 56 -16.24 -2.16 14.57
CA GLY A 56 -16.43 -3.37 15.36
C GLY A 56 -15.17 -4.18 15.66
N VAL A 57 -14.02 -3.85 15.06
CA VAL A 57 -12.77 -4.64 15.17
C VAL A 57 -12.33 -4.83 16.61
N GLN A 58 -12.39 -3.78 17.44
CA GLN A 58 -12.01 -3.87 18.85
C GLN A 58 -12.88 -4.87 19.62
N ALA A 59 -14.20 -4.84 19.41
CA ALA A 59 -15.13 -5.76 20.06
C ALA A 59 -14.87 -7.21 19.64
N VAL A 60 -14.65 -7.44 18.35
CA VAL A 60 -14.33 -8.76 17.79
C VAL A 60 -13.01 -9.30 18.38
N LEU A 61 -11.96 -8.50 18.47
CA LEU A 61 -10.70 -8.91 19.09
C LEU A 61 -10.89 -9.28 20.57
N ASN A 62 -11.70 -8.53 21.31
CA ASN A 62 -12.00 -8.81 22.71
C ASN A 62 -12.72 -10.18 22.86
N GLU A 63 -13.73 -10.46 22.04
CA GLU A 63 -14.43 -11.76 22.04
C GLU A 63 -13.50 -12.92 21.68
N LEU A 64 -12.54 -12.69 20.80
CA LEU A 64 -11.50 -13.65 20.44
C LEU A 64 -10.41 -13.77 21.51
N LYS A 65 -10.40 -12.92 22.54
CA LYS A 65 -9.36 -12.76 23.56
C LYS A 65 -7.99 -12.44 22.95
N LEU A 66 -7.99 -11.65 21.88
CA LEU A 66 -6.80 -11.17 21.20
C LEU A 66 -6.55 -9.71 21.60
N GLY A 67 -5.28 -9.37 21.78
CA GLY A 67 -4.89 -8.00 22.08
C GLY A 67 -5.02 -7.07 20.85
N LEU A 68 -5.41 -5.82 21.08
CA LEU A 68 -5.30 -4.79 20.05
C LEU A 68 -3.85 -4.32 19.95
N PRO A 69 -3.24 -4.34 18.76
CA PRO A 69 -1.89 -3.82 18.57
C PRO A 69 -1.87 -2.29 18.77
N THR A 70 -0.81 -1.78 19.37
CA THR A 70 -0.54 -0.34 19.41
C THR A 70 0.21 0.09 18.14
N VAL A 71 0.34 1.38 17.91
CA VAL A 71 1.17 1.92 16.83
C VAL A 71 2.61 1.40 17.05
N ASP A 72 3.24 0.94 16.00
CA ASP A 72 4.62 0.42 15.98
C ASP A 72 4.87 -0.90 16.74
N HIS A 73 3.82 -1.53 17.29
CA HIS A 73 3.94 -2.82 17.95
C HIS A 73 2.95 -3.82 17.37
N PHE A 74 3.38 -5.06 17.25
CA PHE A 74 2.49 -6.17 16.96
C PHE A 74 2.21 -6.98 18.25
N VAL A 75 1.12 -7.71 18.23
CA VAL A 75 0.75 -8.67 19.27
C VAL A 75 1.01 -10.07 18.76
N GLU A 76 1.65 -10.88 19.58
CA GLU A 76 1.82 -12.31 19.32
C GLU A 76 0.89 -13.08 20.25
N SER A 77 0.06 -13.94 19.68
CA SER A 77 -0.88 -14.79 20.41
C SER A 77 -0.91 -16.17 19.77
N ALA A 78 -0.35 -17.16 20.48
CA ALA A 78 -0.13 -18.49 19.95
C ALA A 78 0.62 -18.44 18.60
N GLU A 79 -0.03 -18.93 17.52
CA GLU A 79 0.54 -18.90 16.17
C GLU A 79 0.13 -17.66 15.34
N LEU A 80 -0.63 -16.72 15.95
CA LEU A 80 -1.08 -15.50 15.30
C LEU A 80 -0.11 -14.34 15.58
N ARG A 81 0.12 -13.55 14.55
CA ARG A 81 0.74 -12.22 14.65
C ARG A 81 -0.27 -11.18 14.20
N ILE A 82 -0.42 -10.14 14.99
CA ILE A 82 -1.49 -9.15 14.84
C ILE A 82 -0.85 -7.77 14.87
N TRP A 83 -1.10 -6.96 13.85
CA TRP A 83 -0.59 -5.58 13.77
C TRP A 83 -1.59 -4.65 13.12
N ASN A 84 -1.37 -3.35 13.29
CA ASN A 84 -2.20 -2.34 12.63
C ASN A 84 -2.02 -2.39 11.12
N GLY A 85 -3.12 -2.59 10.42
CA GLY A 85 -3.17 -2.57 8.97
C GLY A 85 -3.20 -1.16 8.41
N ARG A 86 -3.12 -1.07 7.08
CA ARG A 86 -3.20 0.19 6.32
C ARG A 86 -4.03 -0.01 5.05
N ARG A 87 -5.31 -0.38 5.23
CA ARG A 87 -6.24 -0.58 4.12
C ARG A 87 -7.45 0.33 4.19
N SER A 88 -7.62 1.02 5.31
CA SER A 88 -8.75 1.92 5.59
C SER A 88 -8.31 3.06 6.48
N GLN A 89 -9.12 4.12 6.55
CA GLN A 89 -9.01 5.15 7.59
C GLN A 89 -9.66 4.70 8.91
N GLU A 90 -10.57 3.73 8.85
CA GLU A 90 -11.13 3.10 10.03
C GLU A 90 -10.11 2.16 10.69
N LEU A 91 -10.42 1.69 11.90
CA LEU A 91 -9.60 0.71 12.59
C LEU A 91 -9.40 -0.50 11.69
N ASN A 92 -8.15 -0.82 11.44
CA ASN A 92 -7.75 -1.86 10.53
C ASN A 92 -6.63 -2.71 11.16
N VAL A 93 -6.87 -4.00 11.27
CA VAL A 93 -5.95 -4.95 11.90
C VAL A 93 -5.68 -6.11 10.95
N GLU A 94 -4.40 -6.41 10.79
CA GLU A 94 -3.95 -7.60 10.05
C GLU A 94 -3.69 -8.73 11.04
N LEU A 95 -4.21 -9.92 10.72
CA LEU A 95 -3.97 -11.16 11.44
C LEU A 95 -3.26 -12.12 10.48
N TRP A 96 -2.15 -12.68 10.90
CA TRP A 96 -1.35 -13.55 10.06
C TRP A 96 -0.84 -14.77 10.84
N SER A 97 -0.79 -15.90 10.17
CA SER A 97 -0.16 -17.13 10.66
C SER A 97 0.63 -17.82 9.56
N GLN A 98 1.67 -18.52 9.96
CA GLN A 98 2.37 -19.42 9.06
C GLN A 98 1.55 -20.69 8.75
N SER A 99 0.61 -21.03 9.62
CA SER A 99 -0.31 -22.16 9.47
C SER A 99 -1.64 -21.68 8.85
N GLU A 100 -1.98 -22.19 7.68
CA GLU A 100 -3.25 -21.91 7.01
C GLU A 100 -4.45 -22.41 7.84
N SER A 101 -4.32 -23.54 8.55
CA SER A 101 -5.38 -24.09 9.38
C SER A 101 -5.79 -23.15 10.53
N VAL A 102 -4.83 -22.42 11.09
CA VAL A 102 -5.11 -21.41 12.13
C VAL A 102 -5.97 -20.27 11.57
N ILE A 103 -5.69 -19.86 10.35
CA ILE A 103 -6.47 -18.80 9.68
C ILE A 103 -7.88 -19.28 9.30
N GLU A 104 -8.03 -20.52 8.84
CA GLU A 104 -9.35 -21.07 8.54
C GLU A 104 -10.19 -21.25 9.83
N GLU A 105 -9.62 -21.73 10.92
CA GLU A 105 -10.33 -21.80 12.22
C GLU A 105 -10.74 -20.39 12.70
N LEU A 106 -9.84 -19.42 12.58
CA LEU A 106 -10.12 -18.03 12.93
C LEU A 106 -11.28 -17.47 12.08
N LYS A 107 -11.31 -17.77 10.80
CA LYS A 107 -12.36 -17.36 9.87
C LYS A 107 -13.73 -17.93 10.27
N GLU A 108 -13.80 -19.20 10.64
CA GLU A 108 -15.04 -19.80 11.14
C GLU A 108 -15.54 -19.10 12.41
N ARG A 109 -14.65 -18.80 13.34
CA ARG A 109 -14.98 -18.04 14.56
C ARG A 109 -15.47 -16.64 14.26
N LEU A 110 -14.85 -15.94 13.30
CA LEU A 110 -15.28 -14.61 12.85
C LEU A 110 -16.68 -14.63 12.22
N ILE A 111 -16.99 -15.65 11.42
CA ILE A 111 -18.34 -15.86 10.88
C ILE A 111 -19.34 -16.03 12.03
N GLY A 112 -19.01 -16.83 13.04
CA GLY A 112 -19.84 -17.05 14.23
C GLY A 112 -20.10 -15.77 15.04
N LEU A 113 -19.20 -14.80 14.98
CA LEU A 113 -19.35 -13.46 15.59
C LEU A 113 -20.10 -12.46 14.70
N GLY A 114 -20.58 -12.87 13.53
CA GLY A 114 -21.32 -12.01 12.61
C GLY A 114 -20.44 -11.10 11.75
N VAL A 115 -19.14 -11.37 11.65
CA VAL A 115 -18.25 -10.61 10.76
C VAL A 115 -18.57 -10.97 9.31
N CYS A 116 -18.80 -9.94 8.49
CA CYS A 116 -19.06 -10.09 7.06
C CYS A 116 -17.76 -10.19 6.27
N PHE A 117 -17.63 -11.21 5.44
CA PHE A 117 -16.55 -11.33 4.50
C PHE A 117 -16.88 -10.57 3.21
N VAL A 118 -15.99 -9.68 2.82
CA VAL A 118 -16.11 -8.87 1.60
C VAL A 118 -15.15 -9.37 0.53
N LYS A 119 -15.42 -9.04 -0.73
CA LYS A 119 -14.52 -9.35 -1.84
C LYS A 119 -13.36 -8.39 -1.87
N GLU A 120 -12.26 -8.80 -2.47
CA GLU A 120 -11.07 -7.95 -2.63
C GLU A 120 -11.39 -6.59 -3.27
N ARG A 121 -12.34 -6.57 -4.20
CA ARG A 121 -12.80 -5.34 -4.85
C ARG A 121 -13.26 -4.27 -3.85
N GLU A 122 -14.04 -4.65 -2.84
CA GLU A 122 -14.54 -3.74 -1.81
C GLU A 122 -13.39 -3.19 -0.95
N VAL A 123 -12.42 -4.06 -0.63
CA VAL A 123 -11.21 -3.64 0.09
C VAL A 123 -10.38 -2.66 -0.74
N GLN A 124 -10.24 -2.90 -2.04
CA GLN A 124 -9.52 -1.99 -2.93
C GLN A 124 -10.22 -0.63 -3.08
N LEU A 125 -11.55 -0.60 -3.19
CA LEU A 125 -12.32 0.64 -3.20
C LEU A 125 -12.14 1.43 -1.91
N THR A 126 -12.22 0.76 -0.76
CA THR A 126 -11.98 1.36 0.56
C THR A 126 -10.56 1.94 0.67
N ARG A 127 -9.56 1.20 0.20
CA ARG A 127 -8.16 1.65 0.16
C ARG A 127 -7.98 2.90 -0.72
N ILE A 128 -8.59 2.91 -1.91
CA ILE A 128 -8.54 4.06 -2.82
C ILE A 128 -9.23 5.26 -2.17
N ALA A 129 -10.40 5.07 -1.57
CA ALA A 129 -11.11 6.14 -0.85
C ALA A 129 -10.28 6.69 0.33
N ALA A 130 -9.53 5.85 1.01
CA ALA A 130 -8.64 6.24 2.10
C ALA A 130 -7.33 6.93 1.65
N GLY A 131 -7.03 6.97 0.35
CA GLY A 131 -5.77 7.53 -0.17
C GLY A 131 -4.54 6.69 0.16
N ILE A 132 -4.70 5.39 0.37
CA ILE A 132 -3.62 4.48 0.75
C ILE A 132 -3.00 3.87 -0.51
N VAL A 133 -1.73 4.15 -0.71
CA VAL A 133 -0.97 3.76 -1.92
C VAL A 133 -0.71 2.26 -1.97
N SER A 134 -0.90 1.65 -3.13
CA SER A 134 -0.49 0.27 -3.41
C SER A 134 0.91 0.23 -4.04
N VAL A 135 1.78 -0.61 -3.49
CA VAL A 135 3.13 -0.81 -3.97
C VAL A 135 3.36 -2.30 -4.25
N PRO A 136 3.86 -2.67 -5.43
CA PRO A 136 4.52 -1.82 -6.44
C PRO A 136 3.60 -1.25 -7.53
N SER A 137 2.30 -1.48 -7.50
CA SER A 137 1.39 -1.18 -8.62
C SER A 137 1.23 0.31 -8.91
N GLU A 138 1.08 1.15 -7.87
CA GLU A 138 0.86 2.60 -8.02
C GLU A 138 2.16 3.41 -7.88
N ILE A 139 3.04 3.00 -6.99
CA ILE A 139 4.42 3.49 -6.88
C ILE A 139 5.35 2.30 -7.00
N GLY A 140 6.08 2.23 -8.08
CA GLY A 140 6.97 1.14 -8.44
C GLY A 140 8.45 1.44 -8.15
N PRO A 141 9.34 0.53 -8.58
CA PRO A 141 10.78 0.64 -8.30
C PRO A 141 11.46 1.82 -8.99
N ASN A 142 10.83 2.38 -10.03
CA ASN A 142 11.35 3.53 -10.80
C ASN A 142 10.72 4.85 -10.39
N ASP A 143 9.88 4.85 -9.35
CA ASP A 143 9.23 6.05 -8.83
C ASP A 143 9.83 6.45 -7.49
N LEU A 144 9.66 7.72 -7.15
CA LEU A 144 10.17 8.25 -5.90
C LEU A 144 9.08 8.15 -4.80
N PRO A 145 9.45 7.83 -3.55
CA PRO A 145 8.49 7.76 -2.44
C PRO A 145 7.63 9.00 -2.28
N GLY A 146 8.22 10.17 -2.50
CA GLY A 146 7.50 11.45 -2.41
C GLY A 146 6.43 11.65 -3.47
N GLU A 147 6.52 10.99 -4.62
CA GLU A 147 5.49 11.03 -5.65
C GLU A 147 4.20 10.29 -5.21
N GLY A 148 4.35 9.36 -4.27
CA GLY A 148 3.25 8.65 -3.64
C GLY A 148 2.85 9.16 -2.26
N GLY A 149 3.43 10.30 -1.78
CA GLY A 149 3.18 10.79 -0.42
C GLY A 149 3.70 9.83 0.67
N LEU A 150 4.73 9.04 0.37
CA LEU A 150 5.23 7.98 1.26
C LEU A 150 6.43 8.41 2.11
N VAL A 151 6.82 9.70 2.08
CA VAL A 151 8.03 10.16 2.78
C VAL A 151 7.87 10.00 4.29
N GLY A 152 6.79 10.48 4.86
CA GLY A 152 6.54 10.39 6.29
C GLY A 152 6.43 8.95 6.82
N ASP A 153 5.93 8.04 5.96
CA ASP A 153 5.62 6.66 6.37
C ASP A 153 6.74 5.65 6.09
N ALA A 154 7.56 5.92 5.07
CA ALA A 154 8.46 4.89 4.52
C ALA A 154 9.90 5.37 4.34
N VAL A 155 10.21 6.61 4.67
CA VAL A 155 11.55 7.18 4.51
C VAL A 155 12.07 7.70 5.84
N SER A 156 13.26 7.26 6.22
CA SER A 156 13.99 7.85 7.33
C SER A 156 15.04 8.84 6.77
N LEU A 157 14.96 10.08 7.21
CA LEU A 157 15.94 11.11 6.85
C LEU A 157 17.12 11.16 7.84
N THR A 158 17.02 10.43 8.95
CA THR A 158 17.98 10.45 10.07
C THR A 158 18.79 9.17 10.23
N LYS A 159 18.40 8.07 9.55
CA LYS A 159 19.19 6.83 9.56
C LYS A 159 20.47 6.97 8.74
N GLY A 160 21.42 6.04 8.96
CA GLY A 160 22.67 5.96 8.17
C GLY A 160 22.42 5.88 6.66
N CYS A 161 23.50 5.92 5.89
CA CYS A 161 23.48 5.93 4.42
C CYS A 161 22.68 4.77 3.83
N TYR A 162 21.91 5.04 2.79
CA TYR A 162 21.16 4.05 2.03
C TYR A 162 21.11 4.40 0.55
N LEU A 163 20.86 3.39 -0.29
CA LEU A 163 20.80 3.58 -1.74
C LEU A 163 19.64 4.53 -2.13
N GLY A 164 19.97 5.60 -2.86
CA GLY A 164 19.01 6.60 -3.30
C GLY A 164 18.77 7.74 -2.30
N GLN A 165 19.48 7.79 -1.18
CA GLN A 165 19.34 8.83 -0.16
C GLN A 165 19.50 10.24 -0.72
N GLU A 166 20.46 10.47 -1.62
CA GLU A 166 20.71 11.78 -2.21
C GLU A 166 19.50 12.31 -2.98
N VAL A 167 18.85 11.45 -3.79
CA VAL A 167 17.67 11.82 -4.57
C VAL A 167 16.50 12.11 -3.65
N VAL A 168 16.29 11.30 -2.61
CA VAL A 168 15.23 11.48 -1.62
C VAL A 168 15.45 12.77 -0.82
N ALA A 169 16.66 13.01 -0.33
CA ALA A 169 17.00 14.20 0.43
C ALA A 169 16.88 15.47 -0.44
N ARG A 170 17.32 15.39 -1.71
CA ARG A 170 17.17 16.50 -2.65
C ARG A 170 15.72 16.86 -2.90
N MET A 171 14.85 15.85 -3.06
CA MET A 171 13.41 16.07 -3.23
C MET A 171 12.78 16.69 -1.98
N HIS A 172 13.14 16.20 -0.81
CA HIS A 172 12.69 16.75 0.46
C HIS A 172 13.08 18.22 0.64
N ASN A 173 14.34 18.58 0.27
CA ASN A 173 14.88 19.93 0.42
C ASN A 173 14.45 20.92 -0.69
N LEU A 174 14.16 20.43 -1.91
CA LEU A 174 13.81 21.28 -3.06
C LEU A 174 12.31 21.50 -3.23
N GLY A 175 11.47 20.87 -2.38
CA GLY A 175 10.04 21.10 -2.35
C GLY A 175 9.20 20.02 -3.03
N ARG A 176 8.28 20.39 -3.90
CA ARG A 176 7.22 19.52 -4.39
C ARG A 176 7.69 18.52 -5.44
N PRO A 177 7.24 17.24 -5.37
CA PRO A 177 7.49 16.27 -6.42
C PRO A 177 6.88 16.74 -7.76
N GLN A 178 7.55 16.40 -8.86
CA GLN A 178 7.08 16.77 -10.21
C GLN A 178 5.87 15.94 -10.64
N ARG A 179 5.72 14.72 -10.12
CA ARG A 179 4.58 13.83 -10.33
C ARG A 179 3.91 13.56 -8.99
N GLY A 180 2.64 13.23 -9.04
CA GLY A 180 1.86 12.87 -7.86
C GLY A 180 0.74 11.90 -8.23
N LEU A 181 0.19 11.24 -7.24
CA LEU A 181 -0.94 10.33 -7.41
C LEU A 181 -2.26 11.10 -7.35
N PHE A 182 -3.15 10.76 -8.29
CA PHE A 182 -4.48 11.33 -8.40
C PHE A 182 -5.52 10.22 -8.48
N ARG A 183 -6.70 10.45 -7.88
CA ARG A 183 -7.88 9.63 -8.11
C ARG A 183 -8.45 9.97 -9.48
N ILE A 184 -8.74 8.92 -10.22
CA ILE A 184 -9.37 9.02 -11.53
C ILE A 184 -10.73 8.34 -11.46
N TYR A 185 -11.70 8.96 -12.07
CA TYR A 185 -13.04 8.41 -12.23
C TYR A 185 -13.33 8.23 -13.70
N GLY A 186 -13.95 7.10 -14.04
CA GLY A 186 -14.39 6.81 -15.40
C GLY A 186 -15.67 6.00 -15.44
N THR A 187 -16.32 6.06 -16.60
CA THR A 187 -17.51 5.27 -16.93
C THR A 187 -17.29 4.56 -18.26
N GLY A 188 -18.06 3.52 -18.51
CA GLY A 188 -17.96 2.75 -19.75
C GLY A 188 -16.83 1.71 -19.69
N GLU A 189 -16.04 1.65 -20.77
CA GLU A 189 -14.97 0.64 -20.88
C GLU A 189 -13.92 0.78 -19.80
N VAL A 190 -13.55 -0.35 -19.21
CA VAL A 190 -12.53 -0.40 -18.14
C VAL A 190 -11.15 -0.58 -18.78
N PRO A 191 -10.24 0.39 -18.64
CA PRO A 191 -8.93 0.29 -19.25
C PRO A 191 -8.06 -0.79 -18.57
N VAL A 192 -7.21 -1.40 -19.38
CA VAL A 192 -6.18 -2.32 -18.87
C VAL A 192 -4.97 -1.48 -18.43
N CYS A 193 -4.63 -1.59 -17.16
CA CYS A 193 -3.49 -0.87 -16.58
C CYS A 193 -2.16 -1.63 -16.73
N PRO A 194 -1.01 -0.91 -16.88
CA PRO A 194 -0.94 0.56 -16.96
C PRO A 194 -1.34 1.12 -18.35
N VAL A 195 -1.98 2.29 -18.39
CA VAL A 195 -2.34 2.96 -19.64
C VAL A 195 -1.98 4.44 -19.60
N ALA A 196 -1.42 4.96 -20.70
CA ALA A 196 -1.02 6.36 -20.82
C ALA A 196 -2.23 7.30 -20.79
N LEU A 197 -2.08 8.44 -20.12
CA LEU A 197 -3.07 9.50 -20.03
C LEU A 197 -2.58 10.77 -20.72
N TYR A 198 -3.44 11.31 -21.57
CA TYR A 198 -3.16 12.47 -22.41
C TYR A 198 -4.11 13.61 -22.08
N ASN A 199 -3.63 14.85 -22.15
CA ASN A 199 -4.47 16.04 -22.10
C ASN A 199 -5.07 16.36 -23.48
N ASP A 200 -5.94 17.39 -23.57
CA ASP A 200 -6.59 17.83 -24.81
C ASP A 200 -5.61 18.22 -25.93
N ALA A 201 -4.39 18.62 -25.58
CA ALA A 201 -3.30 18.88 -26.53
C ALA A 201 -2.56 17.61 -26.98
N SER A 202 -3.09 16.43 -26.73
CA SER A 202 -2.49 15.12 -27.04
C SER A 202 -1.11 14.90 -26.42
N LYS A 203 -0.79 15.62 -25.34
CA LYS A 203 0.46 15.45 -24.61
C LYS A 203 0.27 14.45 -23.49
N GLN A 204 1.14 13.45 -23.45
CA GLN A 204 1.17 12.50 -22.32
C GLN A 204 1.58 13.22 -21.05
N ILE A 205 0.71 13.20 -20.05
CA ILE A 205 0.93 13.82 -18.74
C ILE A 205 1.11 12.82 -17.62
N GLY A 206 0.88 11.54 -17.86
CA GLY A 206 1.09 10.47 -16.90
C GLY A 206 0.53 9.14 -17.35
N GLU A 207 0.21 8.30 -16.41
CA GLU A 207 -0.38 6.97 -16.66
C GLU A 207 -1.35 6.57 -15.54
N LEU A 208 -2.42 5.88 -15.92
CA LEU A 208 -3.33 5.20 -15.00
C LEU A 208 -2.71 3.86 -14.62
N ARG A 209 -2.57 3.60 -13.33
CA ARG A 209 -1.84 2.45 -12.80
C ARG A 209 -2.70 1.39 -12.16
N THR A 210 -3.82 1.80 -11.58
CA THR A 210 -4.78 0.90 -10.95
C THR A 210 -6.18 1.31 -11.35
N VAL A 211 -7.04 0.31 -11.58
CA VAL A 211 -8.47 0.49 -11.80
C VAL A 211 -9.23 -0.53 -10.97
N VAL A 212 -10.29 -0.08 -10.33
CA VAL A 212 -11.23 -0.92 -9.59
C VAL A 212 -12.64 -0.62 -10.06
N VAL A 213 -13.34 -1.66 -10.51
CA VAL A 213 -14.70 -1.54 -11.02
C VAL A 213 -15.67 -1.33 -9.87
N ALA A 214 -16.53 -0.32 -9.97
CA ALA A 214 -17.72 -0.09 -9.18
C ALA A 214 -18.97 -0.48 -9.98
N GLU A 215 -20.18 -0.32 -9.43
CA GLU A 215 -21.41 -0.82 -10.07
C GLU A 215 -21.62 -0.32 -11.51
N ASN A 216 -21.59 1.00 -11.74
CA ASN A 216 -21.81 1.61 -13.06
C ASN A 216 -20.63 2.49 -13.49
N SER A 217 -19.50 2.34 -12.83
CA SER A 217 -18.33 3.18 -13.04
C SER A 217 -17.08 2.42 -12.63
N TRP A 218 -15.94 3.07 -12.73
CA TRP A 218 -14.70 2.59 -12.12
C TRP A 218 -13.91 3.74 -11.53
N GLN A 219 -13.14 3.42 -10.54
CA GLN A 219 -12.19 4.32 -9.90
C GLN A 219 -10.78 3.82 -10.14
N GLY A 220 -9.85 4.74 -10.26
CA GLY A 220 -8.46 4.39 -10.47
C GLY A 220 -7.50 5.34 -9.80
N VAL A 221 -6.24 4.96 -9.85
CA VAL A 221 -5.13 5.77 -9.35
C VAL A 221 -4.13 5.98 -10.48
N ALA A 222 -3.86 7.25 -10.78
CA ALA A 222 -2.92 7.64 -11.82
C ALA A 222 -1.73 8.42 -11.25
N LEU A 223 -0.55 8.18 -11.79
CA LEU A 223 0.63 8.99 -11.54
C LEU A 223 0.73 10.07 -12.63
N LEU A 224 0.50 11.33 -12.28
CA LEU A 224 0.43 12.45 -13.20
C LEU A 224 1.50 13.50 -12.91
N LYS A 225 1.92 14.25 -13.95
CA LYS A 225 2.73 15.45 -13.82
C LYS A 225 1.92 16.56 -13.17
N VAL A 226 2.21 16.91 -11.94
CA VAL A 226 1.41 17.83 -11.09
C VAL A 226 1.12 19.17 -11.81
N ARG A 227 2.08 19.72 -12.52
CA ARG A 227 1.93 21.00 -13.26
C ARG A 227 0.89 20.97 -14.38
N HIS A 228 0.39 19.80 -14.77
CA HIS A 228 -0.53 19.58 -15.89
C HIS A 228 -1.79 18.84 -15.47
N ALA A 229 -2.01 18.64 -14.17
CA ALA A 229 -3.13 17.88 -13.63
C ALA A 229 -3.91 18.77 -12.66
N LEU A 230 -5.06 19.27 -13.11
CA LEU A 230 -5.98 20.02 -12.26
C LEU A 230 -7.16 19.12 -11.91
N VAL A 231 -7.59 19.16 -10.67
CA VAL A 231 -8.80 18.46 -10.22
C VAL A 231 -10.00 19.01 -11.00
N GLY A 232 -10.79 18.11 -11.56
CA GLY A 232 -11.90 18.43 -12.43
C GLY A 232 -11.60 18.31 -13.93
N ASP A 233 -10.34 18.34 -14.35
CA ASP A 233 -9.95 18.18 -15.75
C ASP A 233 -10.28 16.78 -16.28
N TYR A 234 -10.45 16.72 -17.61
CA TYR A 234 -10.61 15.47 -18.34
C TYR A 234 -9.32 15.09 -19.05
N LEU A 235 -9.05 13.80 -19.07
CA LEU A 235 -7.92 13.19 -19.77
C LEU A 235 -8.41 12.11 -20.72
N HIS A 236 -7.56 11.74 -21.67
CA HIS A 236 -7.87 10.75 -22.69
C HIS A 236 -6.95 9.53 -22.56
N CYS A 237 -7.52 8.35 -22.72
CA CYS A 237 -6.79 7.07 -22.82
C CYS A 237 -7.44 6.19 -23.90
N SER A 238 -6.92 4.98 -24.09
CA SER A 238 -7.45 4.02 -25.07
C SER A 238 -8.89 3.59 -24.79
N ALA A 239 -9.35 3.65 -23.55
CA ALA A 239 -10.72 3.32 -23.15
C ALA A 239 -11.68 4.53 -23.13
N GLY A 240 -11.25 5.69 -23.59
CA GLY A 240 -12.06 6.91 -23.66
C GLY A 240 -11.60 8.03 -22.74
N THR A 241 -12.55 8.85 -22.30
CA THR A 241 -12.30 10.03 -21.49
C THR A 241 -12.50 9.71 -20.00
N VAL A 242 -11.58 10.19 -19.18
CA VAL A 242 -11.57 10.00 -17.73
C VAL A 242 -11.44 11.33 -17.01
N LYS A 243 -11.93 11.43 -15.78
CA LYS A 243 -11.92 12.66 -14.99
C LYS A 243 -10.91 12.58 -13.86
N ILE A 244 -10.15 13.63 -13.64
CA ILE A 244 -9.35 13.79 -12.41
C ILE A 244 -10.31 14.19 -11.29
N ASP A 245 -10.52 13.27 -10.35
CA ASP A 245 -11.46 13.47 -9.25
C ASP A 245 -10.86 14.28 -8.12
N SER A 246 -9.70 13.86 -7.63
CA SER A 246 -9.03 14.47 -6.49
C SER A 246 -7.55 14.10 -6.44
N LEU A 247 -6.78 14.77 -5.59
CA LEU A 247 -5.47 14.29 -5.16
C LEU A 247 -5.67 12.97 -4.40
N PHE A 248 -4.83 11.99 -4.69
CA PHE A 248 -4.90 10.69 -4.04
C PHE A 248 -4.29 10.72 -2.64
N THR A 249 -3.13 11.34 -2.51
CA THR A 249 -2.44 11.57 -1.23
C THR A 249 -2.17 13.06 -1.08
N ALA A 250 -2.18 13.57 0.12
CA ALA A 250 -1.71 14.91 0.36
C ALA A 250 -0.26 15.01 -0.13
N ILE A 251 -0.01 15.90 -1.10
CA ILE A 251 1.36 16.24 -1.49
C ILE A 251 1.90 17.05 -0.32
N GLU A 252 2.71 16.42 0.53
CA GLU A 252 3.35 17.11 1.64
C GLU A 252 4.13 18.30 1.07
N ALA A 253 3.73 19.50 1.47
CA ALA A 253 4.56 20.67 1.28
C ALA A 253 5.82 20.46 2.11
N ALA A 254 6.99 20.62 1.50
CA ALA A 254 8.23 20.65 2.25
C ALA A 254 8.03 21.58 3.45
N GLY A 255 8.25 21.04 4.65
CA GLY A 255 8.02 21.78 5.89
C GLY A 255 8.79 23.10 5.89
N ASN A 256 8.11 24.12 6.33
CA ASN A 256 8.73 25.38 6.76
C ASN A 256 9.60 25.13 7.98
#